data_235b46a7978b36f5e6acbfe1c7fc5d42
#
_entry.id   235b46a7978b36f5e6acbfe1c7fc5d42
#
_cell.length_a   1.000
_cell.length_b   1.000
_cell.length_c   1.000
_cell.angle_alpha   90.00
_cell.angle_beta   90.00
_cell.angle_gamma   90.00
#
_symmetry.space_group_name_H-M   'P 1'
#
loop_
_entity.id
_entity.type
_entity.pdbx_description
1 polymer ?
#
loop_
_entity_poly.entity_id
_entity_poly.type
_entity_poly.pdbx_seq_one_letter_code
_entity_poly.pdbx_strand_id
1 'polypeptide(L)'
;SGHAEGRNIVSKVLPILQSAGIKASLTDTEDTLSLHVVPGKAQFSDELLPGINVVAAATLLAMPAFVGGSVKLSGRWEATGDARSGDAVKGLFSKLGVNLSVADGELSASFGEGIAEGEPLPSPNPVDDLTGLPSALLPLGLALSLIPAVRTKGGVMPKLPESVDKVLVESFLNQLGLSCEDGRLVSIEPSTTPWASPTVQWALALSLAAFLRPNIKLSNPGIVTNYLPVYWNIYNTLPTPSMTRKAQEEE
;
A
#
# COMPACT_ATOMS: atom_id res chain seq x y z
N SER A 1 -9.12 -3.82 25.47
CA SER A 1 -8.76 -3.58 24.04
C SER A 1 -9.98 -3.11 23.22
N GLY A 2 -11.20 -3.61 23.46
CA GLY A 2 -12.40 -3.22 22.71
C GLY A 2 -12.81 -1.74 22.85
N HIS A 3 -12.44 -1.10 23.96
CA HIS A 3 -12.75 0.32 24.20
C HIS A 3 -11.95 1.26 23.28
N ALA A 4 -10.69 0.97 23.02
CA ALA A 4 -9.84 1.80 22.15
C ALA A 4 -10.26 1.70 20.67
N GLU A 5 -10.65 0.51 20.21
CA GLU A 5 -11.19 0.31 18.86
C GLU A 5 -12.56 1.00 18.70
N GLY A 6 -13.44 0.87 19.68
CA GLY A 6 -14.75 1.55 19.69
C GLY A 6 -14.60 3.07 19.58
N ARG A 7 -13.70 3.68 20.34
CA ARG A 7 -13.39 5.12 20.29
C ARG A 7 -12.91 5.54 18.91
N ASN A 8 -12.02 4.76 18.29
CA ASN A 8 -11.52 5.06 16.96
C ASN A 8 -12.60 5.00 15.88
N ILE A 9 -13.51 4.02 15.95
CA ILE A 9 -14.62 3.91 15.00
C ILE A 9 -15.60 5.09 15.19
N VAL A 10 -16.01 5.36 16.42
CA VAL A 10 -16.99 6.41 16.69
C VAL A 10 -16.44 7.80 16.38
N SER A 11 -15.15 8.07 16.65
CA SER A 11 -14.52 9.34 16.28
C SER A 11 -14.52 9.60 14.77
N LYS A 12 -14.53 8.56 13.94
CA LYS A 12 -14.65 8.68 12.48
C LYS A 12 -16.10 8.80 12.01
N VAL A 13 -17.02 8.11 12.65
CA VAL A 13 -18.43 8.08 12.24
C VAL A 13 -19.18 9.36 12.67
N LEU A 14 -18.88 9.89 13.84
CA LEU A 14 -19.57 11.08 14.39
C LEU A 14 -19.49 12.30 13.45
N PRO A 15 -18.31 12.71 12.93
CA PRO A 15 -18.23 13.83 11.99
C PRO A 15 -19.01 13.58 10.69
N ILE A 16 -19.06 12.34 10.19
CA ILE A 16 -19.82 11.98 8.99
C ILE A 16 -21.32 12.15 9.23
N LEU A 17 -21.84 11.70 10.38
CA LEU A 17 -23.23 11.88 10.74
C LEU A 17 -23.58 13.37 10.86
N GLN A 18 -22.74 14.14 11.53
CA GLN A 18 -22.93 15.58 11.71
C GLN A 18 -22.88 16.35 10.39
N SER A 19 -21.95 16.01 9.49
CA SER A 19 -21.87 16.62 8.15
C SER A 19 -23.07 16.27 7.27
N ALA A 20 -23.68 15.10 7.51
CA ALA A 20 -24.94 14.71 6.88
C ALA A 20 -26.19 15.35 7.50
N GLY A 21 -26.02 16.32 8.43
CA GLY A 21 -27.13 17.00 9.09
C GLY A 21 -27.82 16.15 10.16
N ILE A 22 -27.28 14.99 10.51
CA ILE A 22 -27.80 14.10 11.54
C ILE A 22 -27.30 14.61 12.92
N LYS A 23 -28.22 14.86 13.83
CA LYS A 23 -27.86 15.22 15.21
C LYS A 23 -27.31 13.99 15.92
N ALA A 24 -26.01 13.97 16.13
CA ALA A 24 -25.33 12.90 16.85
C ALA A 24 -24.40 13.49 17.91
N SER A 25 -24.32 12.86 19.06
CA SER A 25 -23.42 13.22 20.15
C SER A 25 -22.79 11.98 20.76
N LEU A 26 -21.55 12.15 21.24
CA LEU A 26 -20.77 11.12 21.90
C LEU A 26 -20.65 11.45 23.37
N THR A 27 -20.95 10.48 24.22
CA THR A 27 -20.62 10.52 25.66
C THR A 27 -19.58 9.45 25.91
N ASP A 28 -18.41 9.87 26.37
CA ASP A 28 -17.28 9.00 26.68
C ASP A 28 -17.00 9.09 28.19
N THR A 29 -17.13 7.97 28.89
CA THR A 29 -16.80 7.83 30.31
C THR A 29 -15.70 6.77 30.45
N GLU A 30 -15.13 6.60 31.66
CA GLU A 30 -14.10 5.58 31.89
C GLU A 30 -14.56 4.17 31.49
N ASP A 31 -15.84 3.85 31.72
CA ASP A 31 -16.39 2.50 31.53
C ASP A 31 -17.25 2.36 30.27
N THR A 32 -17.78 3.44 29.72
CA THR A 32 -18.77 3.37 28.64
C THR A 32 -18.52 4.40 27.54
N LEU A 33 -18.75 3.96 26.32
CA LEU A 33 -18.78 4.80 25.14
C LEU A 33 -20.19 4.73 24.55
N SER A 34 -20.90 5.85 24.58
CA SER A 34 -22.29 5.93 24.10
C SER A 34 -22.42 6.93 22.96
N LEU A 35 -22.84 6.45 21.80
CA LEU A 35 -23.20 7.28 20.65
C LEU A 35 -24.72 7.47 20.66
N HIS A 36 -25.15 8.70 20.87
CA HIS A 36 -26.58 9.07 20.79
C HIS A 36 -26.86 9.69 19.42
N VAL A 37 -27.76 9.08 18.65
CA VAL A 37 -28.14 9.52 17.30
C VAL A 37 -29.65 9.84 17.33
N VAL A 38 -30.01 11.07 16.97
CA VAL A 38 -31.40 11.48 16.82
C VAL A 38 -31.86 11.10 15.41
N PRO A 39 -32.96 10.34 15.26
CA PRO A 39 -33.48 10.01 13.93
C PRO A 39 -33.76 11.28 13.12
N GLY A 40 -33.27 11.30 11.87
CA GLY A 40 -33.41 12.43 10.96
C GLY A 40 -33.15 12.00 9.52
N LYS A 41 -33.48 12.88 8.57
CA LYS A 41 -33.11 12.66 7.15
C LYS A 41 -31.68 13.12 6.96
N ALA A 42 -30.82 12.23 6.48
CA ALA A 42 -29.48 12.61 6.04
C ALA A 42 -29.57 13.54 4.81
N GLN A 43 -28.84 14.64 4.87
CA GLN A 43 -28.65 15.57 3.76
C GLN A 43 -27.16 15.56 3.44
N PHE A 44 -26.78 14.94 2.36
CA PHE A 44 -25.41 14.99 1.87
C PHE A 44 -25.28 16.17 0.91
N SER A 45 -24.25 16.98 1.06
CA SER A 45 -23.90 17.96 0.03
C SER A 45 -23.41 17.23 -1.22
N ASP A 46 -23.72 17.72 -2.40
CA ASP A 46 -23.25 17.18 -3.69
C ASP A 46 -21.71 17.24 -3.82
N GLU A 47 -21.05 17.97 -2.91
CA GLU A 47 -19.59 18.12 -2.83
C GLU A 47 -18.90 17.09 -1.91
N LEU A 48 -19.61 16.10 -1.38
CA LEU A 48 -18.99 15.04 -0.56
C LEU A 48 -18.13 14.14 -1.45
N LEU A 49 -16.87 14.52 -1.59
CA LEU A 49 -15.86 13.61 -2.17
C LEU A 49 -15.67 12.44 -1.21
N PRO A 50 -15.75 11.21 -1.70
CA PRO A 50 -15.56 10.03 -0.87
C PRO A 50 -14.16 10.05 -0.25
N GLY A 51 -14.08 9.82 1.07
CA GLY A 51 -12.82 9.56 1.73
C GLY A 51 -12.23 8.25 1.22
N ILE A 52 -10.97 8.27 0.80
CA ILE A 52 -10.25 7.07 0.37
C ILE A 52 -9.39 6.57 1.54
N ASN A 53 -9.45 5.27 1.81
CA ASN A 53 -8.54 4.66 2.76
C ASN A 53 -7.09 4.84 2.28
N VAL A 54 -6.23 5.42 3.13
CA VAL A 54 -4.85 5.79 2.76
C VAL A 54 -4.04 4.59 2.32
N VAL A 55 -4.19 3.43 2.95
CA VAL A 55 -3.44 2.21 2.56
C VAL A 55 -3.87 1.72 1.18
N ALA A 56 -5.18 1.70 0.91
CA ALA A 56 -5.71 1.33 -0.41
C ALA A 56 -5.24 2.32 -1.49
N ALA A 57 -5.36 3.63 -1.23
CA ALA A 57 -4.90 4.67 -2.14
C ALA A 57 -3.40 4.57 -2.39
N ALA A 58 -2.58 4.47 -1.34
CA ALA A 58 -1.13 4.35 -1.45
C ALA A 58 -0.71 3.12 -2.27
N THR A 59 -1.42 1.99 -2.08
CA THR A 59 -1.15 0.77 -2.86
C THR A 59 -1.41 0.98 -4.35
N LEU A 60 -2.54 1.60 -4.72
CA LEU A 60 -2.85 1.87 -6.12
C LEU A 60 -1.89 2.91 -6.71
N LEU A 61 -1.59 3.98 -5.97
CA LEU A 61 -0.66 5.03 -6.38
C LEU A 61 0.81 4.56 -6.45
N ALA A 62 1.15 3.43 -5.83
CA ALA A 62 2.47 2.83 -5.93
C ALA A 62 2.68 1.98 -7.20
N MET A 63 1.60 1.59 -7.90
CA MET A 63 1.68 0.75 -9.10
C MET A 63 2.66 1.27 -10.15
N PRO A 64 2.72 2.58 -10.45
CA PRO A 64 3.67 3.10 -11.43
C PRO A 64 5.15 2.81 -11.09
N ALA A 65 5.52 2.72 -9.82
CA ALA A 65 6.90 2.38 -9.44
C ALA A 65 7.32 0.96 -9.86
N PHE A 66 6.35 0.05 -10.02
CA PHE A 66 6.59 -1.34 -10.43
C PHE A 66 6.49 -1.53 -11.95
N VAL A 67 5.55 -0.85 -12.60
CA VAL A 67 5.20 -1.11 -14.01
C VAL A 67 5.35 0.12 -14.93
N GLY A 68 5.65 1.30 -14.39
CA GLY A 68 5.69 2.56 -15.13
C GLY A 68 4.30 3.18 -15.35
N GLY A 69 4.30 4.40 -15.91
CA GLY A 69 3.07 5.11 -16.27
C GLY A 69 2.48 5.94 -15.14
N SER A 70 1.17 6.11 -15.13
CA SER A 70 0.46 6.95 -14.16
C SER A 70 -0.85 6.34 -13.70
N VAL A 71 -1.26 6.71 -12.48
CA VAL A 71 -2.53 6.33 -11.85
C VAL A 71 -3.21 7.58 -11.32
N LYS A 72 -4.53 7.67 -11.50
CA LYS A 72 -5.38 8.73 -10.96
C LYS A 72 -6.52 8.13 -10.15
N LEU A 73 -6.76 8.69 -8.98
CA LEU A 73 -7.83 8.30 -8.06
C LEU A 73 -8.67 9.52 -7.71
N SER A 74 -9.99 9.41 -7.80
CA SER A 74 -10.89 10.45 -7.31
C SER A 74 -11.18 10.24 -5.82
N GLY A 75 -11.02 11.30 -5.01
CA GLY A 75 -11.27 11.28 -3.58
C GLY A 75 -10.17 11.96 -2.77
N ARG A 76 -10.34 12.01 -1.45
CA ARG A 76 -9.40 12.65 -0.51
C ARG A 76 -9.03 11.70 0.61
N TRP A 77 -7.77 11.49 0.87
CA TRP A 77 -7.34 10.73 2.04
C TRP A 77 -7.38 11.54 3.35
N GLU A 78 -7.32 12.88 3.29
CA GLU A 78 -7.48 13.75 4.45
C GLU A 78 -8.88 13.65 5.08
N ALA A 79 -9.90 13.33 4.28
CA ALA A 79 -11.28 13.18 4.76
C ALA A 79 -11.47 11.97 5.71
N THR A 80 -10.50 11.06 5.77
CA THR A 80 -10.56 9.88 6.66
C THR A 80 -9.96 10.11 8.05
N GLY A 81 -9.50 11.31 8.34
CA GLY A 81 -8.83 11.63 9.62
C GLY A 81 -7.44 11.05 9.78
N ASP A 82 -6.86 10.52 8.72
CA ASP A 82 -5.54 9.87 8.72
C ASP A 82 -4.46 10.73 8.01
N ALA A 83 -4.42 12.01 8.36
CA ALA A 83 -3.47 12.97 7.78
C ALA A 83 -2.01 12.52 7.94
N ARG A 84 -1.65 11.90 9.08
CA ARG A 84 -0.28 11.42 9.31
C ARG A 84 0.14 10.35 8.32
N SER A 85 -0.75 9.42 7.99
CA SER A 85 -0.47 8.38 6.99
C SER A 85 -0.39 8.97 5.59
N GLY A 86 -1.21 9.97 5.25
CA GLY A 86 -1.13 10.70 3.99
C GLY A 86 0.22 11.40 3.82
N ASP A 87 0.71 12.09 4.86
CA ASP A 87 2.01 12.75 4.85
C ASP A 87 3.17 11.75 4.79
N ALA A 88 3.05 10.60 5.45
CA ALA A 88 4.02 9.52 5.36
C ALA A 88 4.13 8.96 3.93
N VAL A 89 3.00 8.81 3.22
CA VAL A 89 2.98 8.41 1.80
C VAL A 89 3.65 9.47 0.92
N LYS A 90 3.31 10.77 1.11
CA LYS A 90 3.96 11.88 0.38
C LYS A 90 5.49 11.84 0.57
N GLY A 91 5.94 11.70 1.80
CA GLY A 91 7.37 11.60 2.14
C GLY A 91 8.06 10.39 1.53
N LEU A 92 7.42 9.23 1.57
CA LEU A 92 7.94 8.00 0.97
C LEU A 92 8.08 8.12 -0.55
N PHE A 93 7.02 8.58 -1.23
CA PHE A 93 7.01 8.70 -2.68
C PHE A 93 8.02 9.74 -3.18
N SER A 94 8.16 10.86 -2.47
CA SER A 94 9.19 11.85 -2.75
C SER A 94 10.60 11.25 -2.67
N LYS A 95 10.91 10.47 -1.63
CA LYS A 95 12.20 9.79 -1.49
C LYS A 95 12.47 8.81 -2.64
N LEU A 96 11.44 8.08 -3.07
CA LEU A 96 11.53 7.12 -4.17
C LEU A 96 11.64 7.76 -5.55
N GLY A 97 11.38 9.07 -5.67
CA GLY A 97 11.30 9.76 -6.96
C GLY A 97 10.00 9.48 -7.73
N VAL A 98 8.95 9.02 -7.03
CA VAL A 98 7.60 8.89 -7.58
C VAL A 98 6.93 10.26 -7.53
N ASN A 99 6.46 10.75 -8.66
CA ASN A 99 5.72 12.01 -8.73
C ASN A 99 4.32 11.80 -8.16
N LEU A 100 4.02 12.45 -7.04
CA LEU A 100 2.70 12.40 -6.40
C LEU A 100 2.09 13.80 -6.43
N SER A 101 0.88 13.91 -6.95
CA SER A 101 0.06 15.12 -6.90
C SER A 101 -1.19 14.85 -6.06
N VAL A 102 -1.47 15.81 -5.18
CA VAL A 102 -2.68 15.84 -4.35
C VAL A 102 -3.35 17.16 -4.64
N ALA A 103 -4.39 17.13 -5.45
CA ALA A 103 -5.17 18.31 -5.84
C ALA A 103 -6.63 18.13 -5.45
N ASP A 104 -7.46 19.13 -5.65
CA ASP A 104 -8.86 19.17 -5.24
C ASP A 104 -9.67 17.93 -5.67
N GLY A 105 -9.72 16.94 -4.76
CA GLY A 105 -10.47 15.71 -4.97
C GLY A 105 -9.84 14.70 -5.93
N GLU A 106 -8.60 14.89 -6.33
CA GLU A 106 -7.84 13.94 -7.13
C GLU A 106 -6.47 13.64 -6.49
N LEU A 107 -6.11 12.38 -6.47
CA LEU A 107 -4.79 11.88 -6.13
C LEU A 107 -4.19 11.27 -7.39
N SER A 108 -2.99 11.67 -7.78
CA SER A 108 -2.33 11.05 -8.92
C SER A 108 -0.87 10.75 -8.62
N ALA A 109 -0.39 9.64 -9.17
CA ALA A 109 1.02 9.28 -9.09
C ALA A 109 1.54 8.86 -10.46
N SER A 110 2.80 9.20 -10.77
CA SER A 110 3.46 8.77 -11.98
C SER A 110 4.91 8.42 -11.72
N PHE A 111 5.43 7.49 -12.53
CA PHE A 111 6.82 7.07 -12.50
C PHE A 111 7.25 6.53 -13.87
N GLY A 112 8.44 6.93 -14.33
CA GLY A 112 8.96 6.47 -15.60
C GLY A 112 8.18 6.97 -16.81
N GLU A 113 7.52 8.14 -16.73
CA GLU A 113 6.87 8.74 -17.88
C GLU A 113 7.89 9.19 -18.92
N GLY A 114 7.57 9.01 -20.20
CA GLY A 114 8.43 9.40 -21.32
C GLY A 114 9.54 8.42 -21.68
N ILE A 115 9.55 7.23 -21.07
CA ILE A 115 10.46 6.15 -21.45
C ILE A 115 10.03 5.60 -22.81
N ALA A 116 10.98 5.45 -23.74
CA ALA A 116 10.71 4.88 -25.04
C ALA A 116 10.29 3.41 -24.94
N GLU A 117 9.45 2.97 -25.88
CA GLU A 117 9.00 1.58 -25.93
C GLU A 117 10.22 0.63 -26.05
N GLY A 118 10.29 -0.34 -25.14
CA GLY A 118 11.41 -1.31 -25.09
C GLY A 118 12.56 -0.90 -24.17
N GLU A 119 12.59 0.31 -23.67
CA GLU A 119 13.58 0.69 -22.65
C GLU A 119 13.19 0.16 -21.26
N PRO A 120 14.18 -0.26 -20.45
CA PRO A 120 13.90 -0.75 -19.10
C PRO A 120 13.40 0.38 -18.20
N LEU A 121 12.36 0.07 -17.42
CA LEU A 121 11.86 1.00 -16.40
C LEU A 121 12.98 1.33 -15.40
N PRO A 122 13.27 2.61 -15.12
CA PRO A 122 14.26 3.00 -14.12
C PRO A 122 13.89 2.43 -12.74
N SER A 123 14.88 2.20 -11.90
CA SER A 123 14.61 1.85 -10.50
C SER A 123 14.25 3.11 -9.72
N PRO A 124 13.29 3.02 -8.79
CA PRO A 124 13.11 4.06 -7.79
C PRO A 124 14.39 4.30 -7.00
N ASN A 125 14.53 5.48 -6.43
CA ASN A 125 15.65 5.78 -5.54
C ASN A 125 15.63 4.84 -4.32
N PRO A 126 16.78 4.41 -3.81
CA PRO A 126 16.82 3.62 -2.58
C PRO A 126 16.29 4.43 -1.39
N VAL A 127 15.55 3.77 -0.51
CA VAL A 127 15.08 4.34 0.76
C VAL A 127 15.72 3.55 1.90
N ASP A 128 16.55 4.22 2.69
CA ASP A 128 17.36 3.58 3.73
C ASP A 128 16.66 3.47 5.08
N ASP A 129 15.57 4.21 5.30
CA ASP A 129 14.91 4.31 6.59
C ASP A 129 13.38 4.34 6.45
N LEU A 130 12.74 3.31 6.99
CA LEU A 130 11.29 3.12 7.05
C LEU A 130 10.75 3.20 8.50
N THR A 131 11.57 3.57 9.48
CA THR A 131 11.18 3.58 10.90
C THR A 131 10.05 4.58 11.21
N GLY A 132 9.94 5.64 10.40
CA GLY A 132 8.88 6.65 10.54
C GLY A 132 7.56 6.30 9.86
N LEU A 133 7.47 5.16 9.15
CA LEU A 133 6.22 4.76 8.51
C LEU A 133 5.21 4.19 9.51
N PRO A 134 3.93 4.54 9.38
CA PRO A 134 2.86 3.83 10.07
C PRO A 134 2.91 2.33 9.77
N SER A 135 2.61 1.49 10.77
CA SER A 135 2.68 0.03 10.63
C SER A 135 1.85 -0.52 9.47
N ALA A 136 0.71 0.10 9.17
CA ALA A 136 -0.15 -0.27 8.05
C ALA A 136 0.47 0.02 6.66
N LEU A 137 1.42 0.96 6.56
CA LEU A 137 2.12 1.33 5.32
C LEU A 137 3.50 0.67 5.20
N LEU A 138 4.00 0.08 6.28
CA LEU A 138 5.33 -0.53 6.32
C LEU A 138 5.53 -1.63 5.27
N PRO A 139 4.59 -2.57 5.05
CA PRO A 139 4.73 -3.59 4.00
C PRO A 139 4.89 -2.98 2.60
N LEU A 140 4.10 -1.95 2.28
CA LEU A 140 4.20 -1.22 1.01
C LEU A 140 5.54 -0.50 0.89
N GLY A 141 5.97 0.22 1.94
CA GLY A 141 7.25 0.91 1.98
C GLY A 141 8.42 -0.05 1.76
N LEU A 142 8.37 -1.23 2.40
CA LEU A 142 9.37 -2.27 2.22
C LEU A 142 9.38 -2.79 0.77
N ALA A 143 8.22 -3.15 0.21
CA ALA A 143 8.15 -3.63 -1.18
C ALA A 143 8.74 -2.62 -2.18
N LEU A 144 8.43 -1.33 -2.03
CA LEU A 144 8.96 -0.26 -2.86
C LEU A 144 10.47 -0.09 -2.70
N SER A 145 10.99 -0.13 -1.48
CA SER A 145 12.42 0.01 -1.17
C SER A 145 13.25 -1.18 -1.69
N LEU A 146 12.62 -2.34 -1.86
CA LEU A 146 13.28 -3.54 -2.38
C LEU A 146 13.35 -3.60 -3.91
N ILE A 147 12.66 -2.72 -4.65
CA ILE A 147 12.67 -2.73 -6.13
C ILE A 147 14.11 -2.71 -6.69
N PRO A 148 14.99 -1.77 -6.25
CA PRO A 148 16.37 -1.75 -6.72
C PRO A 148 17.09 -3.06 -6.41
N ALA A 149 16.97 -3.57 -5.19
CA ALA A 149 17.68 -4.79 -4.76
C ALA A 149 17.25 -6.03 -5.54
N VAL A 150 15.96 -6.17 -5.87
CA VAL A 150 15.49 -7.28 -6.70
C VAL A 150 16.05 -7.19 -8.13
N ARG A 151 16.12 -5.99 -8.70
CA ARG A 151 16.62 -5.76 -10.06
C ARG A 151 18.13 -5.95 -10.17
N THR A 152 18.90 -5.50 -9.17
CA THR A 152 20.38 -5.59 -9.16
C THR A 152 20.90 -6.86 -8.48
N LYS A 153 20.01 -7.69 -7.95
CA LYS A 153 20.32 -8.92 -7.19
C LYS A 153 21.13 -8.67 -5.91
N GLY A 154 20.91 -7.53 -5.27
CA GLY A 154 21.58 -7.19 -4.01
C GLY A 154 21.34 -5.74 -3.62
N GLY A 155 21.73 -5.36 -2.40
CA GLY A 155 21.54 -4.01 -1.90
C GLY A 155 21.75 -3.90 -0.39
N VAL A 156 21.20 -2.83 0.18
CA VAL A 156 21.19 -2.60 1.62
C VAL A 156 19.76 -2.75 2.13
N MET A 157 19.61 -3.43 3.26
CA MET A 157 18.32 -3.55 3.93
C MET A 157 17.93 -2.20 4.54
N PRO A 158 16.75 -1.65 4.26
CA PRO A 158 16.30 -0.44 4.92
C PRO A 158 16.13 -0.67 6.42
N LYS A 159 16.36 0.37 7.22
CA LYS A 159 16.07 0.32 8.65
C LYS A 159 14.57 0.17 8.86
N LEU A 160 14.19 -0.79 9.68
CA LEU A 160 12.81 -1.08 10.03
C LEU A 160 12.50 -0.69 11.47
N PRO A 161 11.24 -0.40 11.82
CA PRO A 161 10.84 -0.23 13.21
C PRO A 161 11.18 -1.48 14.04
N GLU A 162 11.59 -1.30 15.29
CA GLU A 162 11.90 -2.43 16.20
C GLU A 162 10.69 -3.34 16.45
N SER A 163 9.49 -2.80 16.33
CA SER A 163 8.22 -3.53 16.52
C SER A 163 7.84 -4.46 15.38
N VAL A 164 8.59 -4.45 14.26
CA VAL A 164 8.28 -5.32 13.13
C VAL A 164 8.64 -6.78 13.42
N ASP A 165 7.77 -7.68 12.99
CA ASP A 165 8.05 -9.11 13.04
C ASP A 165 9.14 -9.47 12.02
N LYS A 166 10.34 -9.78 12.51
CA LYS A 166 11.50 -10.11 11.68
C LYS A 166 11.29 -11.38 10.88
N VAL A 167 10.62 -12.40 11.45
CA VAL A 167 10.33 -13.66 10.75
C VAL A 167 9.42 -13.41 9.56
N LEU A 168 8.45 -12.52 9.73
CA LEU A 168 7.56 -12.12 8.64
C LEU A 168 8.30 -11.37 7.53
N VAL A 169 9.20 -10.46 7.90
CA VAL A 169 10.06 -9.75 6.94
C VAL A 169 10.95 -10.73 6.17
N GLU A 170 11.62 -11.65 6.84
CA GLU A 170 12.45 -12.68 6.21
C GLU A 170 11.62 -13.55 5.26
N SER A 171 10.44 -13.97 5.67
CA SER A 171 9.51 -14.71 4.82
C SER A 171 9.11 -13.93 3.56
N PHE A 172 8.86 -12.62 3.70
CA PHE A 172 8.57 -11.74 2.56
C PHE A 172 9.77 -11.60 1.62
N LEU A 173 10.98 -11.39 2.16
CA LEU A 173 12.21 -11.34 1.38
C LEU A 173 12.42 -12.63 0.57
N ASN A 174 12.21 -13.79 1.18
CA ASN A 174 12.36 -15.09 0.54
C ASN A 174 11.41 -15.26 -0.66
N GLN A 175 10.19 -14.69 -0.60
CA GLN A 175 9.30 -14.67 -1.77
C GLN A 175 9.90 -13.87 -2.93
N LEU A 176 10.67 -12.83 -2.63
CA LEU A 176 11.34 -11.99 -3.63
C LEU A 176 12.69 -12.54 -4.08
N GLY A 177 13.14 -13.70 -3.56
CA GLY A 177 14.46 -14.26 -3.83
C GLY A 177 15.58 -13.43 -3.21
N LEU A 178 15.33 -12.87 -2.04
CA LEU A 178 16.29 -12.11 -1.25
C LEU A 178 16.42 -12.70 0.15
N SER A 179 17.62 -12.61 0.72
CA SER A 179 17.86 -12.76 2.16
C SER A 179 18.62 -11.55 2.69
N CYS A 180 18.60 -11.37 4.01
CA CYS A 180 19.34 -10.30 4.67
C CYS A 180 20.47 -10.90 5.52
N GLU A 181 21.72 -10.60 5.17
CA GLU A 181 22.91 -11.01 5.86
C GLU A 181 23.67 -9.75 6.32
N ASP A 182 23.82 -9.56 7.62
CA ASP A 182 24.49 -8.41 8.23
C ASP A 182 24.04 -7.04 7.65
N GLY A 183 22.72 -6.88 7.43
CA GLY A 183 22.14 -5.65 6.87
C GLY A 183 22.30 -5.51 5.37
N ARG A 184 22.82 -6.51 4.68
CA ARG A 184 22.93 -6.56 3.22
C ARG A 184 21.92 -7.52 2.64
N LEU A 185 21.32 -7.10 1.55
CA LEU A 185 20.42 -7.95 0.76
C LEU A 185 21.25 -8.74 -0.25
N VAL A 186 21.09 -10.05 -0.22
CA VAL A 186 21.74 -10.98 -1.15
C VAL A 186 20.68 -11.77 -1.90
N SER A 187 20.96 -12.08 -3.17
CA SER A 187 20.04 -12.87 -3.99
C SER A 187 20.10 -14.33 -3.59
N ILE A 188 18.95 -14.95 -3.40
CA ILE A 188 18.78 -16.39 -3.17
C ILE A 188 17.76 -16.95 -4.16
N GLU A 189 17.60 -18.27 -4.18
CA GLU A 189 16.50 -18.89 -4.92
C GLU A 189 15.16 -18.49 -4.29
N PRO A 190 14.23 -17.91 -5.06
CA PRO A 190 12.95 -17.49 -4.51
C PRO A 190 12.10 -18.69 -4.06
N SER A 191 11.34 -18.51 -3.00
CA SER A 191 10.41 -19.54 -2.55
C SER A 191 9.35 -19.82 -3.63
N THR A 192 9.15 -21.10 -3.93
CA THR A 192 8.08 -21.56 -4.82
C THR A 192 6.78 -21.89 -4.08
N THR A 193 6.83 -21.91 -2.75
CA THR A 193 5.66 -22.18 -1.91
C THR A 193 4.73 -20.97 -1.90
N PRO A 194 3.43 -21.15 -2.18
CA PRO A 194 2.47 -20.05 -2.07
C PRO A 194 2.46 -19.45 -0.66
N TRP A 195 2.56 -18.14 -0.58
CA TRP A 195 2.65 -17.45 0.70
C TRP A 195 1.25 -17.13 1.27
N ALA A 196 1.01 -17.52 2.52
CA ALA A 196 -0.17 -17.11 3.26
C ALA A 196 0.12 -15.77 3.96
N SER A 197 -0.45 -14.69 3.46
CA SER A 197 -0.24 -13.39 4.06
C SER A 197 -0.98 -13.26 5.39
N PRO A 198 -0.34 -12.77 6.48
CA PRO A 198 -0.99 -12.61 7.77
C PRO A 198 -1.97 -11.44 7.81
N THR A 199 -1.77 -10.43 6.97
CA THR A 199 -2.64 -9.25 6.87
C THR A 199 -2.81 -8.79 5.42
N VAL A 200 -3.86 -8.01 5.17
CA VAL A 200 -4.13 -7.48 3.83
C VAL A 200 -3.01 -6.55 3.33
N GLN A 201 -2.35 -5.81 4.22
CA GLN A 201 -1.27 -4.89 3.86
C GLN A 201 -0.07 -5.65 3.28
N TRP A 202 0.31 -6.77 3.90
CA TRP A 202 1.35 -7.66 3.38
C TRP A 202 0.93 -8.34 2.08
N ALA A 203 -0.36 -8.74 1.95
CA ALA A 203 -0.87 -9.32 0.70
C ALA A 203 -0.80 -8.32 -0.46
N LEU A 204 -1.20 -7.06 -0.23
CA LEU A 204 -1.12 -5.98 -1.21
C LEU A 204 0.34 -5.69 -1.61
N ALA A 205 1.25 -5.62 -0.64
CA ALA A 205 2.66 -5.41 -0.90
C ALA A 205 3.27 -6.55 -1.74
N LEU A 206 2.94 -7.82 -1.41
CA LEU A 206 3.42 -8.96 -2.16
C LEU A 206 2.86 -9.00 -3.59
N SER A 207 1.59 -8.65 -3.77
CA SER A 207 0.98 -8.62 -5.10
C SER A 207 1.65 -7.59 -6.03
N LEU A 208 2.04 -6.42 -5.51
CA LEU A 208 2.83 -5.46 -6.28
C LEU A 208 4.24 -5.97 -6.56
N ALA A 209 4.88 -6.56 -5.57
CA ALA A 209 6.22 -7.14 -5.72
C ALA A 209 6.25 -8.30 -6.73
N ALA A 210 5.12 -8.96 -7.01
CA ALA A 210 5.00 -9.98 -8.03
C ALA A 210 5.27 -9.46 -9.46
N PHE A 211 5.17 -8.16 -9.72
CA PHE A 211 5.62 -7.57 -10.98
C PHE A 211 7.14 -7.62 -11.17
N LEU A 212 7.89 -7.77 -10.08
CA LEU A 212 9.35 -7.94 -10.12
C LEU A 212 9.77 -9.42 -10.24
N ARG A 213 8.89 -10.33 -9.79
CA ARG A 213 9.13 -11.78 -9.72
C ARG A 213 7.86 -12.54 -10.10
N PRO A 214 7.67 -12.93 -11.35
CA PRO A 214 6.38 -13.42 -11.87
C PRO A 214 5.89 -14.74 -11.28
N ASN A 215 6.71 -15.48 -10.56
CA ASN A 215 6.34 -16.78 -9.98
C ASN A 215 5.81 -16.70 -8.53
N ILE A 216 5.73 -15.50 -7.97
CA ILE A 216 5.16 -15.29 -6.63
C ILE A 216 3.68 -15.68 -6.62
N LYS A 217 3.28 -16.44 -5.61
CA LYS A 217 1.89 -16.88 -5.43
C LYS A 217 1.40 -16.54 -4.03
N LEU A 218 0.23 -15.93 -3.97
CA LEU A 218 -0.52 -15.70 -2.72
C LEU A 218 -1.53 -16.82 -2.52
N SER A 219 -1.49 -17.52 -1.38
CA SER A 219 -2.42 -18.62 -1.10
C SER A 219 -3.79 -18.18 -0.60
N ASN A 220 -3.89 -16.94 -0.07
CA ASN A 220 -5.13 -16.38 0.48
C ASN A 220 -5.55 -15.05 -0.19
N PRO A 221 -5.71 -14.99 -1.52
CA PRO A 221 -6.03 -13.76 -2.26
C PRO A 221 -7.36 -13.13 -1.85
N GLY A 222 -8.26 -13.89 -1.25
CA GLY A 222 -9.55 -13.41 -0.74
C GLY A 222 -9.41 -12.31 0.32
N ILE A 223 -8.31 -12.25 1.07
CA ILE A 223 -8.07 -11.18 2.05
C ILE A 223 -8.00 -9.81 1.38
N VAL A 224 -7.45 -9.74 0.15
CA VAL A 224 -7.40 -8.52 -0.66
C VAL A 224 -8.78 -8.19 -1.22
N THR A 225 -9.49 -9.17 -1.75
CA THR A 225 -10.85 -8.98 -2.30
C THR A 225 -11.82 -8.44 -1.25
N ASN A 226 -11.73 -8.93 -0.01
CA ASN A 226 -12.59 -8.46 1.08
C ASN A 226 -12.28 -7.01 1.49
N TYR A 227 -11.04 -6.57 1.33
CA TYR A 227 -10.61 -5.21 1.70
C TYR A 227 -10.79 -4.21 0.56
N LEU A 228 -10.46 -4.58 -0.66
CA LEU A 228 -10.51 -3.76 -1.87
C LEU A 228 -11.06 -4.60 -3.04
N PRO A 229 -12.40 -4.73 -3.16
CA PRO A 229 -13.03 -5.66 -4.12
C PRO A 229 -12.63 -5.46 -5.57
N VAL A 230 -12.30 -4.22 -5.97
CA VAL A 230 -11.90 -3.88 -7.34
C VAL A 230 -10.43 -4.13 -7.64
N TYR A 231 -9.62 -4.48 -6.62
CA TYR A 231 -8.16 -4.55 -6.74
C TYR A 231 -7.69 -5.47 -7.87
N TRP A 232 -8.18 -6.70 -7.90
CA TRP A 232 -7.73 -7.69 -8.89
C TRP A 232 -8.15 -7.32 -10.31
N ASN A 233 -9.29 -6.60 -10.48
CA ASN A 233 -9.69 -6.09 -11.78
C ASN A 233 -8.69 -5.05 -12.28
N ILE A 234 -8.29 -4.10 -11.43
CA ILE A 234 -7.26 -3.10 -11.75
C ILE A 234 -5.92 -3.78 -11.99
N TYR A 235 -5.50 -4.67 -11.09
CA TYR A 235 -4.23 -5.39 -11.17
C TYR A 235 -4.06 -6.13 -12.50
N ASN A 236 -5.11 -6.79 -12.98
CA ASN A 236 -5.08 -7.56 -14.23
C ASN A 236 -5.05 -6.68 -15.50
N THR A 237 -5.28 -5.37 -15.39
CA THR A 237 -5.12 -4.44 -16.50
C THR A 237 -3.70 -3.89 -16.64
N LEU A 238 -2.86 -4.10 -15.61
CA LEU A 238 -1.49 -3.61 -15.62
C LEU A 238 -0.63 -4.43 -16.61
N PRO A 239 0.37 -3.78 -17.25
CA PRO A 239 1.27 -4.48 -18.14
C PRO A 239 2.01 -5.58 -17.39
N THR A 240 1.84 -6.81 -17.82
CA THR A 240 2.65 -7.93 -17.31
C THR A 240 4.09 -7.69 -17.75
N PRO A 241 5.09 -7.81 -16.86
CA PRO A 241 6.48 -7.76 -17.28
C PRO A 241 6.68 -8.75 -18.44
N SER A 242 7.16 -8.26 -19.58
CA SER A 242 7.46 -9.15 -20.71
C SER A 242 8.52 -10.15 -20.25
N MET A 243 8.08 -11.36 -19.95
CA MET A 243 8.99 -12.49 -19.81
C MET A 243 9.63 -12.66 -21.19
N THR A 244 10.89 -12.31 -21.32
CA THR A 244 11.65 -12.61 -22.51
C THR A 244 11.61 -14.14 -22.64
N ARG A 245 10.81 -14.67 -23.57
CA ARG A 245 10.78 -16.07 -23.96
C ARG A 245 12.09 -16.43 -24.67
N LYS A 246 13.21 -16.35 -23.97
CA LYS A 246 14.51 -16.80 -24.49
C LYS A 246 14.94 -18.18 -23.99
N ALA A 247 14.05 -18.93 -23.36
CA ALA A 247 14.36 -20.25 -22.81
C ALA A 247 13.62 -21.42 -23.51
N GLN A 248 13.04 -21.23 -24.70
CA GLN A 248 12.34 -22.31 -25.40
C GLN A 248 12.76 -22.50 -26.87
N GLU A 249 13.92 -21.97 -27.28
CA GLU A 249 14.45 -22.22 -28.62
C GLU A 249 15.81 -22.99 -28.62
N GLU A 250 16.14 -23.70 -27.54
CA GLU A 250 17.24 -24.66 -27.52
C GLU A 250 16.78 -26.00 -26.91
N GLU A 251 15.99 -26.77 -27.68
CA GLU A 251 15.92 -28.23 -27.68
C GLU A 251 15.64 -28.75 -29.10
#